data_ae826280551cdde509e662e92b8b93bf
#
_entry.id   ae826280551cdde509e662e92b8b93bf
#
_cell.length_a   1.000
_cell.length_b   1.000
_cell.length_c   1.000
_cell.angle_alpha   90.00
_cell.angle_beta   90.00
_cell.angle_gamma   90.00
#
_symmetry.space_group_name_H-M   'P 1'
#
loop_
_entity.id
_entity.type
_entity.pdbx_description
1 polymer ?
#
loop_
_entity_poly.entity_id
_entity_poly.type
_entity_poly.pdbx_seq_one_letter_code
_entity_poly.pdbx_strand_id
1 'polypeptide(L)'
;MTSEHGAEAALAAAAMTLRPNLKVLIGGSFGVALISALFLPWPLALASTTLGAFMLAGADIDARTFLLPDLMTAGALLSGLVAAATFDPVSAWFGVATATARAAGTALVLGGVRAGYARLRGREGLGLGDIKLAAALGAWLPVEAIPLCFALATAAALITVLLATLRGQRIERTTRVPLGAFLCPAVWLTYFGSALVG
;
A
#
# COMPACT_ATOMS: atom_id res chain seq x y z
N MET A 1 4.20 37.63 14.61
CA MET A 1 4.13 37.59 13.12
C MET A 1 5.24 36.74 12.46
N THR A 2 6.47 36.69 12.97
CA THR A 2 7.58 35.87 12.35
C THR A 2 7.49 34.37 12.58
N SER A 3 6.86 33.90 13.67
CA SER A 3 6.73 32.48 13.98
C SER A 3 5.65 31.75 13.14
N GLU A 4 4.58 32.44 12.77
CA GLU A 4 3.49 31.90 11.96
C GLU A 4 3.93 31.66 10.51
N HIS A 5 4.66 32.61 9.92
CA HIS A 5 5.21 32.47 8.57
C HIS A 5 6.23 31.32 8.46
N GLY A 6 7.00 31.08 9.53
CA GLY A 6 7.91 29.94 9.60
C GLY A 6 7.18 28.60 9.66
N ALA A 7 6.08 28.52 10.42
CA ALA A 7 5.26 27.32 10.52
C ALA A 7 4.51 27.01 9.21
N GLU A 8 3.96 28.04 8.54
CA GLU A 8 3.31 27.89 7.23
C GLU A 8 4.29 27.42 6.14
N ALA A 9 5.50 28.00 6.12
CA ALA A 9 6.54 27.59 5.18
C ALA A 9 6.99 26.14 5.42
N ALA A 10 7.13 25.71 6.68
CA ALA A 10 7.46 24.35 7.05
C ALA A 10 6.34 23.35 6.66
N LEU A 11 5.08 23.72 6.88
CA LEU A 11 3.92 22.92 6.48
C LEU A 11 3.81 22.82 4.95
N ALA A 12 4.07 23.88 4.21
CA ALA A 12 4.08 23.88 2.76
C ALA A 12 5.23 23.02 2.20
N ALA A 13 6.42 23.08 2.79
CA ALA A 13 7.55 22.24 2.43
C ALA A 13 7.27 20.75 2.71
N ALA A 14 6.70 20.42 3.88
CA ALA A 14 6.28 19.08 4.23
C ALA A 14 5.19 18.55 3.26
N ALA A 15 4.21 19.39 2.90
CA ALA A 15 3.18 19.03 1.93
C ALA A 15 3.76 18.79 0.52
N MET A 16 4.81 19.50 0.12
CA MET A 16 5.50 19.27 -1.15
C MET A 16 6.25 17.94 -1.19
N THR A 17 6.87 17.51 -0.09
CA THR A 17 7.58 16.21 -0.02
C THR A 17 6.64 15.03 -0.06
N LEU A 18 5.39 15.21 0.39
CA LEU A 18 4.34 14.18 0.38
C LEU A 18 3.57 14.08 -0.94
N ARG A 19 3.94 14.89 -1.95
CA ARG A 19 3.34 14.74 -3.28
C ARG A 19 4.04 13.65 -4.08
N PRO A 20 3.28 12.76 -4.77
CA PRO A 20 3.87 11.76 -5.64
C PRO A 20 4.58 12.43 -6.82
N ASN A 21 5.61 11.78 -7.33
CA ASN A 21 6.28 12.26 -8.55
C ASN A 21 5.30 12.10 -9.73
N LEU A 22 4.93 13.21 -10.36
CA LEU A 22 3.93 13.24 -11.42
C LEU A 22 4.31 12.35 -12.62
N LYS A 23 5.60 12.27 -12.95
CA LYS A 23 6.09 11.40 -14.06
C LYS A 23 5.92 9.93 -13.72
N VAL A 24 6.23 9.53 -12.49
CA VAL A 24 6.05 8.15 -12.00
C VAL A 24 4.57 7.81 -11.93
N LEU A 25 3.75 8.75 -11.43
CA LEU A 25 2.32 8.53 -11.32
C LEU A 25 1.66 8.40 -12.69
N ILE A 26 1.90 9.32 -13.62
CA ILE A 26 1.29 9.28 -14.96
C ILE A 26 1.79 8.05 -15.73
N GLY A 27 3.11 7.88 -15.84
CA GLY A 27 3.70 6.78 -16.62
C GLY A 27 3.35 5.40 -16.00
N GLY A 28 3.44 5.29 -14.68
CA GLY A 28 3.09 4.06 -13.97
C GLY A 28 1.59 3.74 -14.06
N SER A 29 0.71 4.73 -13.84
CA SER A 29 -0.74 4.51 -13.96
C SER A 29 -1.16 4.18 -15.39
N PHE A 30 -0.52 4.77 -16.40
CA PHE A 30 -0.74 4.40 -17.80
C PHE A 30 -0.33 2.94 -18.06
N GLY A 31 0.84 2.51 -17.56
CA GLY A 31 1.29 1.12 -17.66
C GLY A 31 0.33 0.14 -16.97
N VAL A 32 -0.10 0.47 -15.74
CA VAL A 32 -1.09 -0.31 -15.00
C VAL A 32 -2.42 -0.39 -15.75
N ALA A 33 -2.91 0.74 -16.29
CA ALA A 33 -4.15 0.79 -17.04
C ALA A 33 -4.06 -0.05 -18.33
N LEU A 34 -2.96 0.06 -19.05
CA LEU A 34 -2.74 -0.70 -20.27
C LEU A 34 -2.71 -2.22 -19.99
N ILE A 35 -1.93 -2.65 -19.00
CA ILE A 35 -1.86 -4.06 -18.62
C ILE A 35 -3.23 -4.54 -18.15
N SER A 36 -3.92 -3.79 -17.31
CA SER A 36 -5.24 -4.16 -16.82
C SER A 36 -6.27 -4.27 -17.95
N ALA A 37 -6.26 -3.33 -18.91
CA ALA A 37 -7.18 -3.33 -20.04
C ALA A 37 -6.91 -4.48 -21.04
N LEU A 38 -5.66 -4.94 -21.16
CA LEU A 38 -5.31 -6.06 -22.03
C LEU A 38 -5.71 -7.42 -21.49
N PHE A 39 -5.74 -7.59 -20.16
CA PHE A 39 -5.89 -8.90 -19.53
C PHE A 39 -7.17 -9.06 -18.69
N LEU A 40 -7.84 -7.97 -18.31
CA LEU A 40 -9.04 -8.02 -17.48
C LEU A 40 -10.27 -7.48 -18.22
N PRO A 41 -11.47 -8.00 -17.91
CA PRO A 41 -12.72 -7.37 -18.32
C PRO A 41 -12.76 -5.90 -17.85
N TRP A 42 -13.42 -5.03 -18.62
CA TRP A 42 -13.40 -3.58 -18.39
C TRP A 42 -13.76 -3.14 -16.94
N PRO A 43 -14.72 -3.76 -16.23
CA PRO A 43 -15.02 -3.35 -14.86
C PRO A 43 -13.85 -3.65 -13.90
N LEU A 44 -13.24 -4.85 -14.01
CA LEU A 44 -12.08 -5.25 -13.22
C LEU A 44 -10.82 -4.45 -13.62
N ALA A 45 -10.68 -4.10 -14.90
CA ALA A 45 -9.59 -3.25 -15.37
C ALA A 45 -9.64 -1.85 -14.75
N LEU A 46 -10.83 -1.26 -14.60
CA LEU A 46 -11.02 0.03 -13.92
C LEU A 46 -10.67 -0.08 -12.44
N ALA A 47 -11.14 -1.13 -11.76
CA ALA A 47 -10.82 -1.39 -10.35
C ALA A 47 -9.32 -1.58 -10.14
N SER A 48 -8.67 -2.40 -10.98
CA SER A 48 -7.22 -2.64 -10.98
C SER A 48 -6.42 -1.35 -11.21
N THR A 49 -6.85 -0.52 -12.15
CA THR A 49 -6.21 0.76 -12.45
C THR A 49 -6.33 1.73 -11.27
N THR A 50 -7.51 1.79 -10.65
CA THR A 50 -7.75 2.64 -9.48
C THR A 50 -6.87 2.21 -8.31
N LEU A 51 -6.84 0.92 -7.99
CA LEU A 51 -5.94 0.38 -6.97
C LEU A 51 -4.48 0.68 -7.30
N GLY A 52 -4.06 0.41 -8.53
CA GLY A 52 -2.69 0.61 -8.98
C GLY A 52 -2.23 2.07 -8.88
N ALA A 53 -3.11 3.04 -9.18
CA ALA A 53 -2.79 4.46 -9.03
C ALA A 53 -2.50 4.84 -7.57
N PHE A 54 -3.34 4.38 -6.60
CA PHE A 54 -3.08 4.60 -5.17
C PHE A 54 -1.80 3.90 -4.72
N MET A 55 -1.56 2.67 -5.18
CA MET A 55 -0.37 1.90 -4.80
C MET A 55 0.90 2.52 -5.38
N LEU A 56 0.90 3.00 -6.62
CA LEU A 56 2.05 3.70 -7.21
C LEU A 56 2.36 5.00 -6.47
N ALA A 57 1.34 5.80 -6.17
CA ALA A 57 1.52 7.03 -5.41
C ALA A 57 2.07 6.75 -4.01
N GLY A 58 1.50 5.76 -3.31
CA GLY A 58 1.95 5.35 -1.98
C GLY A 58 3.39 4.84 -1.99
N ALA A 59 3.74 3.97 -2.94
CA ALA A 59 5.09 3.42 -3.07
C ALA A 59 6.13 4.52 -3.35
N ASP A 60 5.85 5.46 -4.27
CA ASP A 60 6.76 6.55 -4.60
C ASP A 60 7.01 7.49 -3.41
N ILE A 61 5.96 7.80 -2.64
CA ILE A 61 6.10 8.66 -1.46
C ILE A 61 6.84 7.91 -0.35
N ASP A 62 6.46 6.67 -0.05
CA ASP A 62 7.09 5.87 1.02
C ASP A 62 8.58 5.61 0.74
N ALA A 63 8.93 5.33 -0.52
CA ALA A 63 10.32 5.14 -0.93
C ALA A 63 11.22 6.36 -0.69
N ARG A 64 10.64 7.58 -0.70
CA ARG A 64 11.37 8.83 -0.52
C ARG A 64 11.30 9.38 0.90
N THR A 65 10.21 9.16 1.59
CA THR A 65 9.92 9.85 2.85
C THR A 65 9.76 8.91 4.05
N PHE A 66 9.63 7.61 3.82
CA PHE A 66 9.25 6.61 4.83
C PHE A 66 7.92 6.94 5.52
N LEU A 67 7.06 7.70 4.85
CA LEU A 67 5.74 8.09 5.32
C LEU A 67 4.70 7.74 4.26
N LEU A 68 3.63 7.14 4.69
CA LEU A 68 2.49 6.82 3.83
C LEU A 68 1.35 7.79 4.12
N PRO A 69 0.99 8.69 3.18
CA PRO A 69 -0.07 9.68 3.40
C PRO A 69 -1.43 9.02 3.62
N ASP A 70 -2.20 9.57 4.56
CA ASP A 70 -3.54 9.07 4.87
C ASP A 70 -4.48 9.10 3.66
N LEU A 71 -4.28 10.07 2.75
CA LEU A 71 -5.08 10.17 1.53
C LEU A 71 -4.91 8.93 0.63
N MET A 72 -3.70 8.38 0.53
CA MET A 72 -3.43 7.19 -0.29
C MET A 72 -4.04 5.94 0.34
N THR A 73 -3.85 5.76 1.65
CA THR A 73 -4.38 4.58 2.36
C THR A 73 -5.90 4.64 2.50
N ALA A 74 -6.48 5.79 2.82
CA ALA A 74 -7.93 5.97 2.92
C ALA A 74 -8.59 5.87 1.53
N GLY A 75 -8.00 6.47 0.49
CA GLY A 75 -8.49 6.36 -0.87
C GLY A 75 -8.49 4.93 -1.38
N ALA A 76 -7.41 4.18 -1.13
CA ALA A 76 -7.34 2.76 -1.46
C ALA A 76 -8.37 1.93 -0.66
N LEU A 77 -8.55 2.19 0.64
CA LEU A 77 -9.55 1.51 1.45
C LEU A 77 -10.96 1.76 0.92
N LEU A 78 -11.33 3.03 0.72
CA LEU A 78 -12.68 3.40 0.25
C LEU A 78 -12.96 2.84 -1.15
N SER A 79 -12.01 2.93 -2.08
CA SER A 79 -12.17 2.35 -3.41
C SER A 79 -12.29 0.81 -3.37
N GLY A 80 -11.63 0.15 -2.41
CA GLY A 80 -11.80 -1.29 -2.16
C GLY A 80 -13.20 -1.65 -1.67
N LEU A 81 -13.77 -0.85 -0.77
CA LEU A 81 -15.15 -1.05 -0.31
C LEU A 81 -16.16 -0.82 -1.44
N VAL A 82 -15.93 0.19 -2.30
CA VAL A 82 -16.77 0.42 -3.49
C VAL A 82 -16.64 -0.76 -4.46
N ALA A 83 -15.45 -1.25 -4.73
CA ALA A 83 -15.24 -2.43 -5.57
C ALA A 83 -15.97 -3.66 -5.00
N ALA A 84 -15.87 -3.90 -3.69
CA ALA A 84 -16.56 -4.99 -3.02
C ALA A 84 -18.08 -4.86 -3.13
N ALA A 85 -18.62 -3.64 -3.04
CA ALA A 85 -20.06 -3.39 -3.22
C ALA A 85 -20.54 -3.67 -4.66
N THR A 86 -19.65 -3.44 -5.66
CA THR A 86 -20.02 -3.56 -7.08
C THR A 86 -19.82 -4.97 -7.64
N PHE A 87 -18.85 -5.72 -7.11
CA PHE A 87 -18.47 -7.03 -7.67
C PHE A 87 -18.95 -8.22 -6.84
N ASP A 88 -19.55 -8.00 -5.65
CA ASP A 88 -20.04 -9.09 -4.84
C ASP A 88 -21.28 -9.75 -5.50
N PRO A 89 -21.26 -11.09 -5.70
CA PRO A 89 -22.35 -11.78 -6.39
C PRO A 89 -23.63 -11.91 -5.56
N VAL A 90 -23.56 -11.73 -4.24
CA VAL A 90 -24.69 -11.89 -3.33
C VAL A 90 -25.45 -10.57 -3.17
N SER A 91 -24.75 -9.54 -2.73
CA SER A 91 -25.29 -8.18 -2.60
C SER A 91 -24.19 -7.17 -2.27
N ALA A 92 -24.43 -5.91 -2.64
CA ALA A 92 -23.53 -4.81 -2.30
C ALA A 92 -23.24 -4.71 -0.78
N TRP A 93 -24.24 -4.93 0.05
CA TRP A 93 -24.10 -4.91 1.51
C TRP A 93 -23.21 -6.04 2.02
N PHE A 94 -23.40 -7.24 1.51
CA PHE A 94 -22.59 -8.41 1.89
C PHE A 94 -21.14 -8.21 1.47
N GLY A 95 -20.90 -7.71 0.25
CA GLY A 95 -19.56 -7.37 -0.23
C GLY A 95 -18.86 -6.33 0.66
N VAL A 96 -19.55 -5.25 1.02
CA VAL A 96 -19.00 -4.22 1.94
C VAL A 96 -18.72 -4.82 3.32
N ALA A 97 -19.63 -5.61 3.87
CA ALA A 97 -19.47 -6.21 5.20
C ALA A 97 -18.25 -7.15 5.25
N THR A 98 -18.09 -8.03 4.26
CA THR A 98 -16.95 -8.96 4.16
C THR A 98 -15.64 -8.23 3.92
N ALA A 99 -15.61 -7.23 3.04
CA ALA A 99 -14.43 -6.40 2.80
C ALA A 99 -14.01 -5.62 4.06
N THR A 100 -14.99 -5.05 4.78
CA THR A 100 -14.74 -4.36 6.05
C THR A 100 -14.19 -5.31 7.11
N ALA A 101 -14.75 -6.53 7.22
CA ALA A 101 -14.26 -7.54 8.15
C ALA A 101 -12.80 -7.95 7.84
N ARG A 102 -12.47 -8.15 6.55
CA ARG A 102 -11.08 -8.43 6.11
C ARG A 102 -10.15 -7.26 6.40
N ALA A 103 -10.57 -6.04 6.09
CA ALA A 103 -9.81 -4.82 6.37
C ALA A 103 -9.52 -4.66 7.86
N ALA A 104 -10.52 -4.83 8.71
CA ALA A 104 -10.35 -4.80 10.15
C ALA A 104 -9.45 -5.93 10.66
N GLY A 105 -9.64 -7.15 10.17
CA GLY A 105 -8.84 -8.31 10.53
C GLY A 105 -7.35 -8.13 10.21
N THR A 106 -7.01 -7.67 9.00
CA THR A 106 -5.62 -7.43 8.60
C THR A 106 -4.99 -6.29 9.40
N ALA A 107 -5.73 -5.20 9.63
CA ALA A 107 -5.26 -4.10 10.47
C ALA A 107 -5.02 -4.55 11.92
N LEU A 108 -5.90 -5.38 12.48
CA LEU A 108 -5.75 -5.92 13.83
C LEU A 108 -4.55 -6.86 13.95
N VAL A 109 -4.32 -7.72 12.96
CA VAL A 109 -3.14 -8.61 12.94
C VAL A 109 -1.85 -7.79 12.91
N LEU A 110 -1.71 -6.83 12.00
CA LEU A 110 -0.53 -5.97 11.94
C LEU A 110 -0.39 -5.08 13.18
N GLY A 111 -1.50 -4.55 13.68
CA GLY A 111 -1.53 -3.79 14.93
C GLY A 111 -1.07 -4.62 16.13
N GLY A 112 -1.49 -5.88 16.18
CA GLY A 112 -1.04 -6.86 17.18
C GLY A 112 0.46 -7.16 17.08
N VAL A 113 0.97 -7.37 15.86
CA VAL A 113 2.41 -7.56 15.61
C VAL A 113 3.20 -6.31 16.07
N ARG A 114 2.74 -5.10 15.70
CA ARG A 114 3.35 -3.85 16.17
C ARG A 114 3.39 -3.75 17.68
N ALA A 115 2.25 -3.97 18.35
CA ALA A 115 2.14 -3.89 19.78
C ALA A 115 3.00 -4.96 20.51
N GLY A 116 3.01 -6.17 20.00
CA GLY A 116 3.85 -7.26 20.49
C GLY A 116 5.35 -6.92 20.36
N TYR A 117 5.76 -6.44 19.19
CA TYR A 117 7.16 -6.04 18.96
C TYR A 117 7.57 -4.87 19.85
N ALA A 118 6.72 -3.87 20.02
CA ALA A 118 7.00 -2.74 20.90
C ALA A 118 7.15 -3.16 22.36
N ARG A 119 6.31 -4.10 22.83
CA ARG A 119 6.42 -4.65 24.21
C ARG A 119 7.70 -5.46 24.41
N LEU A 120 8.11 -6.25 23.41
CA LEU A 120 9.28 -7.13 23.53
C LEU A 120 10.61 -6.39 23.34
N ARG A 121 10.65 -5.37 22.49
CA ARG A 121 11.88 -4.68 22.11
C ARG A 121 11.99 -3.25 22.66
N GLY A 122 10.96 -2.71 23.29
CA GLY A 122 10.93 -1.35 23.82
C GLY A 122 10.99 -0.26 22.75
N ARG A 123 10.76 -0.60 21.47
CA ARG A 123 10.77 0.33 20.33
C ARG A 123 9.75 -0.07 19.28
N GLU A 124 9.22 0.91 18.57
CA GLU A 124 8.29 0.68 17.48
C GLU A 124 9.03 0.11 16.26
N GLY A 125 8.58 -1.02 15.76
CA GLY A 125 9.16 -1.69 14.59
C GLY A 125 8.34 -1.51 13.31
N LEU A 126 7.07 -1.10 13.41
CA LEU A 126 6.15 -0.96 12.29
C LEU A 126 5.44 0.40 12.36
N GLY A 127 5.31 1.09 11.22
CA GLY A 127 4.63 2.37 11.12
C GLY A 127 3.10 2.26 11.26
N LEU A 128 2.44 3.34 11.71
CA LEU A 128 0.97 3.40 11.67
C LEU A 128 0.44 3.42 10.23
N GLY A 129 1.21 3.97 9.29
CA GLY A 129 0.88 3.96 7.86
C GLY A 129 0.74 2.55 7.30
N ASP A 130 1.62 1.63 7.75
CA ASP A 130 1.58 0.22 7.31
C ASP A 130 0.32 -0.50 7.80
N ILE A 131 -0.18 -0.17 9.00
CA ILE A 131 -1.44 -0.72 9.51
C ILE A 131 -2.63 -0.22 8.69
N LYS A 132 -2.63 1.08 8.31
CA LYS A 132 -3.67 1.65 7.44
C LYS A 132 -3.62 1.03 6.04
N LEU A 133 -2.41 0.80 5.51
CA LEU A 133 -2.23 0.10 4.23
C LEU A 133 -2.70 -1.36 4.31
N ALA A 134 -2.48 -2.04 5.44
CA ALA A 134 -3.00 -3.39 5.66
C ALA A 134 -4.54 -3.43 5.70
N ALA A 135 -5.18 -2.40 6.25
CA ALA A 135 -6.63 -2.27 6.14
C ALA A 135 -7.09 -2.13 4.67
N ALA A 136 -6.41 -1.27 3.90
CA ALA A 136 -6.71 -1.11 2.48
C ALA A 136 -6.53 -2.42 1.70
N LEU A 137 -5.42 -3.10 1.90
CA LEU A 137 -5.14 -4.43 1.31
C LEU A 137 -6.24 -5.45 1.65
N GLY A 138 -6.70 -5.52 2.90
CA GLY A 138 -7.78 -6.42 3.31
C GLY A 138 -9.13 -6.11 2.68
N ALA A 139 -9.39 -4.85 2.30
CA ALA A 139 -10.59 -4.49 1.56
C ALA A 139 -10.57 -5.01 0.11
N TRP A 140 -9.39 -5.04 -0.52
CA TRP A 140 -9.22 -5.43 -1.91
C TRP A 140 -8.99 -6.92 -2.13
N LEU A 141 -8.25 -7.59 -1.24
CA LEU A 141 -7.81 -8.96 -1.45
C LEU A 141 -8.72 -9.97 -0.76
N PRO A 142 -8.96 -11.13 -1.37
CA PRO A 142 -9.53 -12.27 -0.67
C PRO A 142 -8.56 -12.74 0.43
N VAL A 143 -9.09 -13.34 1.49
CA VAL A 143 -8.30 -13.72 2.68
C VAL A 143 -7.15 -14.68 2.33
N GLU A 144 -7.35 -15.54 1.34
CA GLU A 144 -6.38 -16.54 0.87
C GLU A 144 -5.17 -15.89 0.17
N ALA A 145 -5.38 -14.71 -0.44
CA ALA A 145 -4.32 -13.99 -1.16
C ALA A 145 -3.48 -13.08 -0.26
N ILE A 146 -3.96 -12.75 0.94
CA ILE A 146 -3.27 -11.85 1.88
C ILE A 146 -1.87 -12.37 2.26
N PRO A 147 -1.68 -13.65 2.63
CA PRO A 147 -0.34 -14.17 2.94
C PRO A 147 0.61 -14.08 1.74
N LEU A 148 0.12 -14.35 0.52
CA LEU A 148 0.92 -14.24 -0.70
C LEU A 148 1.39 -12.79 -0.92
N CYS A 149 0.52 -11.81 -0.71
CA CYS A 149 0.87 -10.40 -0.82
C CYS A 149 2.03 -10.02 0.11
N PHE A 150 1.96 -10.42 1.38
CA PHE A 150 3.04 -10.16 2.33
C PHE A 150 4.32 -10.93 1.98
N ALA A 151 4.21 -12.16 1.49
CA ALA A 151 5.35 -12.93 1.03
C ALA A 151 6.05 -12.25 -0.16
N LEU A 152 5.30 -11.76 -1.15
CA LEU A 152 5.85 -11.02 -2.29
C LEU A 152 6.53 -9.72 -1.86
N ALA A 153 5.90 -8.94 -0.99
CA ALA A 153 6.49 -7.71 -0.45
C ALA A 153 7.80 -7.98 0.30
N THR A 154 7.79 -9.00 1.16
CA THR A 154 8.98 -9.39 1.95
C THR A 154 10.08 -9.92 1.06
N ALA A 155 9.76 -10.76 0.06
CA ALA A 155 10.73 -11.27 -0.90
C ALA A 155 11.37 -10.13 -1.71
N ALA A 156 10.58 -9.18 -2.20
CA ALA A 156 11.07 -8.02 -2.93
C ALA A 156 12.00 -7.15 -2.07
N ALA A 157 11.64 -6.90 -0.81
CA ALA A 157 12.47 -6.18 0.13
C ALA A 157 13.80 -6.93 0.39
N LEU A 158 13.74 -8.23 0.63
CA LEU A 158 14.92 -9.07 0.87
C LEU A 158 15.85 -9.11 -0.35
N ILE A 159 15.31 -9.27 -1.55
CA ILE A 159 16.07 -9.23 -2.80
C ILE A 159 16.78 -7.88 -2.95
N THR A 160 16.09 -6.78 -2.67
CA THR A 160 16.67 -5.43 -2.74
C THR A 160 17.84 -5.26 -1.77
N VAL A 161 17.66 -5.71 -0.52
CA VAL A 161 18.74 -5.71 0.50
C VAL A 161 19.91 -6.59 0.08
N LEU A 162 19.65 -7.78 -0.44
CA LEU A 162 20.69 -8.70 -0.91
C LEU A 162 21.48 -8.09 -2.07
N LEU A 163 20.81 -7.52 -3.08
CA LEU A 163 21.46 -6.87 -4.20
C LEU A 163 22.29 -5.66 -3.77
N ALA A 164 21.82 -4.86 -2.83
CA ALA A 164 22.56 -3.74 -2.27
C ALA A 164 23.83 -4.22 -1.55
N THR A 165 23.74 -5.30 -0.77
CA THR A 165 24.88 -5.93 -0.10
C THR A 165 25.90 -6.47 -1.10
N LEU A 166 25.46 -7.15 -2.16
CA LEU A 166 26.33 -7.68 -3.22
C LEU A 166 27.04 -6.56 -4.00
N ARG A 167 26.45 -5.37 -4.06
CA ARG A 167 27.07 -4.16 -4.65
C ARG A 167 28.03 -3.45 -3.70
N GLY A 168 28.34 -4.03 -2.53
CA GLY A 168 29.27 -3.49 -1.55
C GLY A 168 28.72 -2.38 -0.67
N GLN A 169 27.39 -2.15 -0.66
CA GLN A 169 26.78 -1.21 0.26
C GLN A 169 26.76 -1.82 1.66
N ARG A 170 27.28 -1.09 2.66
CA ARG A 170 27.20 -1.50 4.05
C ARG A 170 25.78 -1.25 4.57
N ILE A 171 25.04 -2.32 4.75
CA ILE A 171 23.70 -2.26 5.34
C ILE A 171 23.85 -2.53 6.83
N GLU A 172 23.55 -1.54 7.63
CA GLU A 172 23.56 -1.66 9.09
C GLU A 172 22.22 -2.27 9.55
N ARG A 173 22.21 -2.92 10.71
CA ARG A 173 20.98 -3.46 11.34
C ARG A 173 19.95 -2.38 11.68
N THR A 174 20.34 -1.12 11.62
CA THR A 174 19.53 0.07 11.86
C THR A 174 18.99 0.69 10.58
N THR A 175 19.41 0.20 9.39
CA THR A 175 18.92 0.71 8.10
C THR A 175 17.43 0.46 7.98
N ARG A 176 16.65 1.54 7.88
CA ARG A 176 15.21 1.46 7.67
C ARG A 176 14.92 1.06 6.23
N VAL A 177 14.03 0.11 6.05
CA VAL A 177 13.54 -0.31 4.74
C VAL A 177 12.09 0.20 4.62
N PRO A 178 11.76 0.97 3.57
CA PRO A 178 10.40 1.46 3.38
C PRO A 178 9.48 0.28 3.02
N LEU A 179 8.69 -0.20 3.99
CA LEU A 179 7.82 -1.36 3.79
C LEU A 179 6.72 -1.06 2.77
N GLY A 180 6.14 0.14 2.82
CA GLY A 180 5.09 0.56 1.90
C GLY A 180 5.54 0.56 0.44
N ALA A 181 6.82 0.89 0.17
CA ALA A 181 7.38 0.86 -1.19
C ALA A 181 7.37 -0.55 -1.82
N PHE A 182 7.43 -1.60 -1.00
CA PHE A 182 7.36 -3.00 -1.45
C PHE A 182 5.94 -3.57 -1.34
N LEU A 183 5.21 -3.20 -0.29
CA LEU A 183 3.87 -3.72 -0.06
C LEU A 183 2.87 -3.17 -1.08
N CYS A 184 2.95 -1.89 -1.44
CA CYS A 184 2.05 -1.30 -2.44
C CYS A 184 2.08 -2.04 -3.80
N PRO A 185 3.23 -2.24 -4.46
CA PRO A 185 3.28 -3.03 -5.70
C PRO A 185 2.79 -4.47 -5.50
N ALA A 186 3.11 -5.09 -4.36
CA ALA A 186 2.68 -6.45 -4.05
C ALA A 186 1.15 -6.55 -3.94
N VAL A 187 0.48 -5.54 -3.36
CA VAL A 187 -0.99 -5.48 -3.28
C VAL A 187 -1.59 -5.48 -4.68
N TRP A 188 -1.11 -4.60 -5.56
CA TRP A 188 -1.63 -4.55 -6.92
C TRP A 188 -1.37 -5.83 -7.71
N LEU A 189 -0.14 -6.39 -7.64
CA LEU A 189 0.20 -7.64 -8.31
C LEU A 189 -0.67 -8.81 -7.83
N THR A 190 -0.90 -8.88 -6.53
CA THR A 190 -1.74 -9.95 -5.94
C THR A 190 -3.20 -9.79 -6.37
N TYR A 191 -3.74 -8.56 -6.36
CA TYR A 191 -5.09 -8.29 -6.85
C TYR A 191 -5.22 -8.65 -8.33
N PHE A 192 -4.29 -8.18 -9.16
CA PHE A 192 -4.29 -8.46 -10.59
C PHE A 192 -4.21 -9.97 -10.87
N GLY A 193 -3.32 -10.69 -10.18
CA GLY A 193 -3.23 -12.14 -10.29
C GLY A 193 -4.51 -12.87 -9.86
N SER A 194 -5.14 -12.43 -8.76
CA SER A 194 -6.41 -12.98 -8.31
C SER A 194 -7.55 -12.73 -9.32
N ALA A 195 -7.57 -11.55 -9.93
CA ALA A 195 -8.57 -11.17 -10.92
C ALA A 195 -8.39 -11.89 -12.29
N LEU A 196 -7.20 -12.45 -12.54
CA LEU A 196 -6.96 -13.28 -13.75
C LEU A 196 -7.45 -14.71 -13.60
N VAL A 197 -7.49 -15.22 -12.38
CA VAL A 197 -7.80 -16.63 -12.09
C VAL A 197 -9.27 -16.84 -11.72
N GLY A 198 -9.93 -15.79 -11.21
CA GLY A 198 -11.35 -15.82 -10.82
C GLY A 198 -12.25 -15.41 -11.94
#